data_033661cf8267cc569164d1f4e56349a9
#
_entry.id   033661cf8267cc569164d1f4e56349a9
#
_cell.length_a   1.000
_cell.length_b   1.000
_cell.length_c   1.000
_cell.angle_alpha   90.00
_cell.angle_beta   90.00
_cell.angle_gamma   90.00
#
_symmetry.space_group_name_H-M   'P 1'
#
loop_
_entity.id
_entity.type
_entity.pdbx_description
1 polymer ?
#
loop_
_entity_poly.entity_id
_entity_poly.type
_entity_poly.pdbx_seq_one_letter_code
_entity_poly.pdbx_strand_id
1 'polypeptide(L)'
;LLHDRWPGEFTAPGRYRLESGEEVECIRFGSAIPSYNDPALFDEPVSGDGWVLVGDAAGHVNPIHGEGLNHAALGGRLAARAVAEGDPTRFEEYWREHYAKEMYRAASSKHRIYRPFFMRLGFALGGTPAVFGLLAMMTRGEYEGKAMRDFWLRLPLAAVQALFGMRHRELASA
;
A
#
# COMPACT_ATOMS: atom_id res chain seq x y z
N LEU A 1 12.53 -5.90 17.59
CA LEU A 1 11.50 -4.87 17.61
C LEU A 1 10.08 -5.38 17.25
N LEU A 2 9.93 -6.54 16.65
CA LEU A 2 8.65 -7.24 16.50
C LEU A 2 8.45 -8.30 17.59
N HIS A 3 9.50 -8.68 18.28
CA HIS A 3 9.54 -9.75 19.28
C HIS A 3 8.62 -9.50 20.48
N ASP A 4 8.45 -8.23 20.89
CA ASP A 4 7.72 -7.88 22.11
C ASP A 4 6.19 -7.80 21.95
N ARG A 5 5.65 -8.14 20.78
CA ARG A 5 4.22 -8.03 20.46
C ARG A 5 3.56 -9.30 19.92
N TRP A 6 4.31 -10.36 19.71
CA TRP A 6 3.75 -11.63 19.29
C TRP A 6 3.56 -12.54 20.49
N PRO A 7 2.39 -13.15 20.65
CA PRO A 7 2.10 -14.03 21.77
C PRO A 7 2.81 -15.38 21.58
N GLY A 8 4.12 -15.42 21.83
CA GLY A 8 4.96 -16.62 21.70
C GLY A 8 6.42 -16.30 21.37
N GLU A 9 7.22 -17.32 21.08
CA GLU A 9 8.66 -17.22 20.83
C GLU A 9 9.13 -18.11 19.67
N PHE A 10 10.17 -17.68 18.96
CA PHE A 10 10.87 -18.54 18.03
C PHE A 10 11.79 -19.50 18.80
N THR A 11 11.51 -20.80 18.72
CA THR A 11 12.28 -21.85 19.40
C THR A 11 13.44 -22.38 18.55
N ALA A 12 13.31 -22.27 17.21
CA ALA A 12 14.32 -22.62 16.23
C ALA A 12 14.01 -21.92 14.89
N PRO A 13 14.95 -21.88 13.92
CA PRO A 13 14.65 -21.47 12.56
C PRO A 13 13.48 -22.27 11.98
N GLY A 14 12.39 -21.59 11.61
CA GLY A 14 11.17 -22.21 11.09
C GLY A 14 10.23 -22.79 12.13
N ARG A 15 10.46 -22.59 13.43
CA ARG A 15 9.55 -23.03 14.50
C ARG A 15 9.20 -21.88 15.44
N TYR A 16 7.93 -21.79 15.76
CA TYR A 16 7.39 -20.79 16.66
C TYR A 16 6.50 -21.47 17.71
N ARG A 17 6.71 -21.11 18.97
CA ARG A 17 5.87 -21.58 20.07
C ARG A 17 4.85 -20.52 20.44
N LEU A 18 3.57 -20.87 20.36
CA LEU A 18 2.47 -20.02 20.82
C LEU A 18 2.44 -19.92 22.34
N GLU A 19 1.75 -18.93 22.89
CA GLU A 19 1.50 -18.83 24.35
C GLU A 19 0.75 -20.05 24.90
N SER A 20 -0.03 -20.74 24.08
CA SER A 20 -0.68 -22.03 24.42
C SER A 20 0.30 -23.18 24.67
N GLY A 21 1.60 -22.98 24.35
CA GLY A 21 2.62 -24.03 24.40
C GLY A 21 2.72 -24.88 23.11
N GLU A 22 1.82 -24.68 22.17
CA GLU A 22 1.83 -25.39 20.88
C GLU A 22 3.00 -24.89 20.01
N GLU A 23 3.77 -25.80 19.41
CA GLU A 23 4.77 -25.48 18.40
C GLU A 23 4.18 -25.58 17.01
N VAL A 24 4.33 -24.49 16.23
CA VAL A 24 3.90 -24.40 14.84
C VAL A 24 5.10 -24.25 13.92
N GLU A 25 5.02 -24.84 12.74
CA GLU A 25 6.02 -24.67 11.70
C GLU A 25 5.77 -23.32 10.98
N CYS A 26 6.82 -22.50 10.91
CA CYS A 26 6.80 -21.24 10.18
C CYS A 26 7.46 -21.41 8.82
N ILE A 27 6.67 -21.42 7.77
CA ILE A 27 7.19 -21.46 6.40
C ILE A 27 7.50 -20.03 5.95
N ARG A 28 8.74 -19.77 5.53
CA ARG A 28 9.08 -18.51 4.85
C ARG A 28 8.38 -18.51 3.50
N PHE A 29 7.47 -17.58 3.35
CA PHE A 29 6.78 -17.32 2.10
C PHE A 29 7.24 -16.00 1.53
N GLY A 30 7.48 -15.95 0.23
CA GLY A 30 7.77 -14.73 -0.51
C GLY A 30 7.22 -14.85 -1.93
N SER A 31 6.57 -13.78 -2.38
CA SER A 31 6.07 -13.66 -3.74
C SER A 31 6.34 -12.27 -4.27
N ALA A 32 6.52 -12.17 -5.59
CA ALA A 32 6.57 -10.87 -6.24
C ALA A 32 5.15 -10.29 -6.30
N ILE A 33 5.02 -9.02 -5.96
CA ILE A 33 3.77 -8.26 -6.15
C ILE A 33 3.78 -7.72 -7.58
N PRO A 34 2.78 -8.03 -8.41
CA PRO A 34 2.70 -7.54 -9.79
C PRO A 34 2.35 -6.05 -9.77
N SER A 35 3.36 -5.21 -9.80
CA SER A 35 3.21 -3.75 -9.75
C SER A 35 3.91 -3.12 -10.94
N TYR A 36 3.18 -2.34 -11.72
CA TYR A 36 3.71 -1.69 -12.89
C TYR A 36 4.68 -0.57 -12.54
N ASN A 37 5.80 -0.54 -13.28
CA ASN A 37 6.78 0.54 -13.17
C ASN A 37 6.60 1.60 -14.26
N ASP A 38 5.98 1.21 -15.37
CA ASP A 38 5.67 2.09 -16.50
C ASP A 38 4.17 2.41 -16.49
N PRO A 39 3.78 3.68 -16.43
CA PRO A 39 2.39 4.08 -16.51
C PRO A 39 1.66 3.58 -17.76
N ALA A 40 2.37 3.41 -18.89
CA ALA A 40 1.79 2.94 -20.15
C ALA A 40 1.20 1.52 -20.03
N LEU A 41 1.65 0.70 -19.08
CA LEU A 41 1.09 -0.63 -18.84
C LEU A 41 -0.35 -0.60 -18.32
N PHE A 42 -0.80 0.53 -17.78
CA PHE A 42 -2.22 0.72 -17.42
C PHE A 42 -3.11 1.05 -18.63
N ASP A 43 -2.53 1.25 -19.81
CA ASP A 43 -3.29 1.41 -21.05
C ASP A 43 -3.66 0.06 -21.67
N GLU A 44 -3.00 -1.03 -21.25
CA GLU A 44 -3.34 -2.38 -21.68
C GLU A 44 -4.74 -2.78 -21.20
N PRO A 45 -5.53 -3.50 -22.04
CA PRO A 45 -6.87 -3.89 -21.67
C PRO A 45 -6.86 -4.93 -20.55
N VAL A 46 -7.75 -4.74 -19.57
CA VAL A 46 -7.97 -5.68 -18.46
C VAL A 46 -9.34 -6.34 -18.52
N SER A 47 -10.09 -6.10 -19.58
CA SER A 47 -11.35 -6.79 -19.87
C SER A 47 -11.57 -6.96 -21.37
N GLY A 48 -12.41 -7.91 -21.74
CA GLY A 48 -12.79 -8.23 -23.11
C GLY A 48 -14.04 -9.10 -23.15
N ASP A 49 -14.34 -9.62 -24.34
CA ASP A 49 -15.49 -10.51 -24.50
C ASP A 49 -15.29 -11.79 -23.65
N GLY A 50 -16.15 -11.96 -22.65
CA GLY A 50 -16.16 -13.11 -21.77
C GLY A 50 -15.08 -13.16 -20.67
N TRP A 51 -14.27 -12.11 -20.48
CA TRP A 51 -13.25 -12.09 -19.43
C TRP A 51 -13.03 -10.71 -18.81
N VAL A 52 -12.64 -10.71 -17.54
CA VAL A 52 -12.22 -9.52 -16.78
C VAL A 52 -11.07 -9.90 -15.86
N LEU A 53 -10.02 -9.09 -15.81
CA LEU A 53 -8.92 -9.20 -14.85
C LEU A 53 -9.14 -8.16 -13.75
N VAL A 54 -8.93 -8.54 -12.48
CA VAL A 54 -9.09 -7.63 -11.33
C VAL A 54 -7.93 -7.77 -10.35
N GLY A 55 -7.69 -6.74 -9.56
CA GLY A 55 -6.64 -6.74 -8.55
C GLY A 55 -5.26 -7.05 -9.13
N ASP A 56 -4.53 -7.95 -8.51
CA ASP A 56 -3.17 -8.35 -8.90
C ASP A 56 -3.11 -8.91 -10.33
N ALA A 57 -4.15 -9.62 -10.78
CA ALA A 57 -4.22 -10.15 -12.15
C ALA A 57 -4.28 -9.04 -13.20
N ALA A 58 -4.83 -7.89 -12.85
CA ALA A 58 -4.86 -6.69 -13.70
C ALA A 58 -3.66 -5.75 -13.45
N GLY A 59 -2.72 -6.12 -12.57
CA GLY A 59 -1.66 -5.24 -12.10
C GLY A 59 -2.15 -4.02 -11.31
N HIS A 60 -3.39 -4.05 -10.82
CA HIS A 60 -4.00 -2.95 -10.06
C HIS A 60 -3.50 -2.93 -8.60
N VAL A 61 -2.19 -2.84 -8.46
CA VAL A 61 -1.48 -2.71 -7.18
C VAL A 61 -0.77 -1.36 -7.17
N ASN A 62 -0.91 -0.61 -6.08
CA ASN A 62 -0.26 0.69 -5.99
C ASN A 62 1.25 0.55 -6.15
N PRO A 63 1.86 1.18 -7.16
CA PRO A 63 3.28 0.98 -7.49
C PRO A 63 4.25 1.49 -6.41
N ILE A 64 3.80 2.37 -5.51
CA ILE A 64 4.67 2.97 -4.50
C ILE A 64 4.80 2.06 -3.27
N HIS A 65 3.69 1.60 -2.72
CA HIS A 65 3.69 0.88 -1.44
C HIS A 65 3.19 -0.57 -1.52
N GLY A 66 2.81 -1.04 -2.73
CA GLY A 66 2.41 -2.43 -2.95
C GLY A 66 1.04 -2.80 -2.37
N GLU A 67 0.20 -1.81 -2.03
CA GLU A 67 -1.16 -2.06 -1.58
C GLU A 67 -2.06 -2.35 -2.78
N GLY A 68 -2.80 -3.47 -2.74
CA GLY A 68 -3.70 -3.91 -3.80
C GLY A 68 -5.08 -4.33 -3.30
N LEU A 69 -5.27 -4.52 -1.98
CA LEU A 69 -6.53 -5.05 -1.43
C LEU A 69 -7.73 -4.16 -1.70
N ASN A 70 -7.59 -2.85 -1.54
CA ASN A 70 -8.66 -1.89 -1.82
C ASN A 70 -9.02 -1.89 -3.30
N HIS A 71 -8.01 -1.92 -4.18
CA HIS A 71 -8.20 -1.97 -5.62
C HIS A 71 -8.81 -3.30 -6.06
N ALA A 72 -8.41 -4.43 -5.46
CA ALA A 72 -9.00 -5.73 -5.73
C ALA A 72 -10.47 -5.79 -5.31
N ALA A 73 -10.82 -5.28 -4.12
CA ALA A 73 -12.19 -5.26 -3.64
C ALA A 73 -13.09 -4.32 -4.47
N LEU A 74 -12.60 -3.12 -4.79
CA LEU A 74 -13.33 -2.17 -5.63
C LEU A 74 -13.44 -2.70 -7.06
N GLY A 75 -12.33 -3.18 -7.63
CA GLY A 75 -12.30 -3.77 -8.98
C GLY A 75 -13.25 -4.95 -9.12
N GLY A 76 -13.27 -5.86 -8.14
CA GLY A 76 -14.21 -6.98 -8.11
C GLY A 76 -15.67 -6.53 -8.12
N ARG A 77 -16.02 -5.48 -7.37
CA ARG A 77 -17.36 -4.90 -7.38
C ARG A 77 -17.72 -4.25 -8.71
N LEU A 78 -16.79 -3.53 -9.33
CA LEU A 78 -16.99 -2.89 -10.62
C LEU A 78 -17.08 -3.93 -11.76
N ALA A 79 -16.27 -4.98 -11.71
CA ALA A 79 -16.35 -6.11 -12.64
C ALA A 79 -17.69 -6.84 -12.53
N ALA A 80 -18.15 -7.12 -11.31
CA ALA A 80 -19.46 -7.73 -11.08
C ALA A 80 -20.61 -6.87 -11.65
N ARG A 81 -20.51 -5.55 -11.52
CA ARG A 81 -21.47 -4.62 -12.14
C ARG A 81 -21.45 -4.72 -13.66
N ALA A 82 -20.29 -4.68 -14.31
CA ALA A 82 -20.16 -4.78 -15.77
C ALA A 82 -20.75 -6.11 -16.30
N VAL A 83 -20.45 -7.22 -15.61
CA VAL A 83 -21.01 -8.54 -15.95
C VAL A 83 -22.53 -8.58 -15.76
N ALA A 84 -23.06 -8.01 -14.70
CA ALA A 84 -24.50 -7.95 -14.45
C ALA A 84 -25.25 -7.08 -15.47
N GLU A 85 -24.59 -6.08 -16.06
CA GLU A 85 -25.11 -5.26 -17.16
C GLU A 85 -25.01 -5.98 -18.54
N GLY A 86 -24.40 -7.18 -18.57
CA GLY A 86 -24.27 -8.01 -19.79
C GLY A 86 -23.09 -7.63 -20.68
N ASP A 87 -22.23 -6.71 -20.25
CA ASP A 87 -21.07 -6.25 -21.02
C ASP A 87 -19.81 -6.13 -20.13
N PRO A 88 -18.99 -7.20 -20.05
CA PRO A 88 -17.75 -7.20 -19.28
C PRO A 88 -16.76 -6.11 -19.70
N THR A 89 -16.81 -5.64 -20.96
CA THR A 89 -15.87 -4.64 -21.48
C THR A 89 -16.06 -3.27 -20.82
N ARG A 90 -17.24 -3.00 -20.26
CA ARG A 90 -17.50 -1.76 -19.49
C ARG A 90 -16.67 -1.64 -18.22
N PHE A 91 -16.04 -2.72 -17.78
CA PHE A 91 -15.11 -2.66 -16.66
C PHE A 91 -13.93 -1.72 -16.94
N GLU A 92 -13.48 -1.61 -18.20
CA GLU A 92 -12.44 -0.66 -18.61
C GLU A 92 -12.80 0.79 -18.22
N GLU A 93 -14.03 1.19 -18.57
CA GLU A 93 -14.54 2.53 -18.24
C GLU A 93 -14.62 2.73 -16.72
N TYR A 94 -15.17 1.74 -16.02
CA TYR A 94 -15.41 1.84 -14.58
C TYR A 94 -14.13 1.97 -13.75
N TRP A 95 -13.12 1.12 -14.01
CA TRP A 95 -11.88 1.22 -13.23
C TRP A 95 -11.09 2.48 -13.59
N ARG A 96 -11.12 2.91 -14.86
CA ARG A 96 -10.48 4.15 -15.30
C ARG A 96 -11.09 5.38 -14.63
N GLU A 97 -12.39 5.42 -14.49
CA GLU A 97 -13.09 6.50 -13.79
C GLU A 97 -12.77 6.53 -12.28
N HIS A 98 -12.72 5.37 -11.63
CA HIS A 98 -12.67 5.30 -10.18
C HIS A 98 -11.24 5.43 -9.61
N TYR A 99 -10.23 4.77 -10.19
CA TYR A 99 -8.90 4.73 -9.59
C TYR A 99 -7.70 4.77 -10.54
N ALA A 100 -7.89 4.77 -11.85
CA ALA A 100 -6.78 4.83 -12.82
C ALA A 100 -5.87 6.03 -12.58
N LYS A 101 -6.45 7.21 -12.33
CA LYS A 101 -5.70 8.45 -12.10
C LYS A 101 -4.70 8.34 -10.95
N GLU A 102 -5.07 7.62 -9.89
CA GLU A 102 -4.18 7.32 -8.78
C GLU A 102 -3.03 6.43 -9.23
N MET A 103 -3.33 5.34 -9.93
CA MET A 103 -2.36 4.38 -10.43
C MET A 103 -1.33 5.03 -11.35
N TYR A 104 -1.77 5.83 -12.32
CA TYR A 104 -0.88 6.59 -13.22
C TYR A 104 0.04 7.55 -12.45
N ARG A 105 -0.49 8.27 -11.47
CA ARG A 105 0.29 9.19 -10.63
C ARG A 105 1.32 8.45 -9.78
N ALA A 106 0.93 7.32 -9.19
CA ALA A 106 1.80 6.49 -8.38
C ALA A 106 2.95 5.93 -9.23
N ALA A 107 2.66 5.33 -10.39
CA ALA A 107 3.67 4.80 -11.32
C ALA A 107 4.63 5.90 -11.81
N SER A 108 4.10 7.04 -12.23
CA SER A 108 4.90 8.19 -12.71
C SER A 108 5.80 8.81 -11.64
N SER A 109 5.43 8.71 -10.36
CA SER A 109 6.21 9.29 -9.26
C SER A 109 7.15 8.29 -8.57
N LYS A 110 6.95 6.99 -8.77
CA LYS A 110 7.69 5.92 -8.10
C LYS A 110 9.21 6.11 -8.15
N HIS A 111 9.77 6.34 -9.33
CA HIS A 111 11.21 6.46 -9.53
C HIS A 111 11.81 7.68 -8.79
N ARG A 112 11.03 8.74 -8.53
CA ARG A 112 11.47 9.91 -7.75
C ARG A 112 11.47 9.59 -6.26
N ILE A 113 10.41 8.94 -5.79
CA ILE A 113 10.24 8.59 -4.37
C ILE A 113 11.34 7.62 -3.92
N TYR A 114 11.68 6.65 -4.77
CA TYR A 114 12.72 5.66 -4.47
C TYR A 114 14.17 6.15 -4.70
N ARG A 115 14.39 7.43 -5.00
CA ARG A 115 15.76 7.97 -5.02
C ARG A 115 16.37 7.92 -3.61
N PRO A 116 17.68 7.60 -3.49
CA PRO A 116 18.34 7.45 -2.19
C PRO A 116 18.15 8.63 -1.25
N PHE A 117 18.13 9.85 -1.77
CA PHE A 117 17.89 11.05 -0.98
C PHE A 117 16.51 11.04 -0.32
N PHE A 118 15.44 10.81 -1.11
CA PHE A 118 14.07 10.80 -0.60
C PHE A 118 13.81 9.62 0.33
N MET A 119 14.42 8.46 0.04
CA MET A 119 14.34 7.30 0.93
C MET A 119 14.99 7.59 2.29
N ARG A 120 16.21 8.15 2.29
CA ARG A 120 16.89 8.53 3.55
C ARG A 120 16.09 9.56 4.34
N LEU A 121 15.55 10.58 3.66
CA LEU A 121 14.68 11.57 4.29
C LEU A 121 13.41 10.92 4.85
N GLY A 122 12.76 10.05 4.09
CA GLY A 122 11.58 9.30 4.52
C GLY A 122 11.85 8.44 5.76
N PHE A 123 12.98 7.73 5.81
CA PHE A 123 13.37 6.96 7.00
C PHE A 123 13.72 7.86 8.18
N ALA A 124 14.40 8.97 7.97
CA ALA A 124 14.73 9.92 9.04
C ALA A 124 13.47 10.55 9.67
N LEU A 125 12.46 10.87 8.86
CA LEU A 125 11.22 11.50 9.30
C LEU A 125 10.10 10.49 9.60
N GLY A 126 10.20 9.24 9.13
CA GLY A 126 9.14 8.24 9.20
C GLY A 126 8.74 7.85 10.62
N GLY A 127 9.65 8.01 11.58
CA GLY A 127 9.36 7.81 13.02
C GLY A 127 8.65 8.99 13.69
N THR A 128 8.46 10.13 12.98
CA THR A 128 7.77 11.28 13.58
C THR A 128 6.26 11.11 13.54
N PRO A 129 5.50 11.62 14.53
CA PRO A 129 4.05 11.50 14.57
C PRO A 129 3.36 12.06 13.33
N ALA A 130 3.88 13.15 12.76
CA ALA A 130 3.30 13.78 11.58
C ALA A 130 3.39 12.90 10.34
N VAL A 131 4.54 12.28 10.08
CA VAL A 131 4.73 11.38 8.92
C VAL A 131 4.07 10.03 9.17
N PHE A 132 4.11 9.52 10.41
CA PHE A 132 3.41 8.29 10.76
C PHE A 132 1.89 8.41 10.55
N GLY A 133 1.29 9.52 10.96
CA GLY A 133 -0.13 9.78 10.71
C GLY A 133 -0.47 9.80 9.22
N LEU A 134 0.40 10.37 8.39
CA LEU A 134 0.23 10.33 6.94
C LEU A 134 0.30 8.89 6.39
N LEU A 135 1.31 8.11 6.78
CA LEU A 135 1.42 6.73 6.34
C LEU A 135 0.20 5.90 6.74
N ALA A 136 -0.34 6.12 7.95
CA ALA A 136 -1.57 5.49 8.41
C ALA A 136 -2.81 5.89 7.58
N MET A 137 -2.91 7.15 7.13
CA MET A 137 -3.97 7.58 6.20
C MET A 137 -3.80 6.90 4.84
N MET A 138 -2.59 6.82 4.32
CA MET A 138 -2.30 6.13 3.06
C MET A 138 -2.70 4.65 3.12
N THR A 139 -2.39 3.93 4.19
CA THR A 139 -2.78 2.51 4.35
C THR A 139 -4.28 2.29 4.50
N ARG A 140 -5.04 3.34 4.82
CA ARG A 140 -6.52 3.29 4.88
C ARG A 140 -7.20 3.60 3.54
N GLY A 141 -6.44 3.86 2.48
CA GLY A 141 -6.98 4.24 1.18
C GLY A 141 -7.50 5.69 1.09
N GLU A 142 -7.07 6.54 2.01
CA GLU A 142 -7.45 7.97 2.03
C GLU A 142 -6.52 8.79 1.14
N TYR A 143 -6.47 8.44 -0.17
CA TYR A 143 -5.47 8.97 -1.12
C TYR A 143 -5.83 10.28 -1.82
N GLU A 144 -7.03 10.76 -1.67
CA GLU A 144 -7.47 11.93 -2.43
C GLU A 144 -6.59 13.13 -2.14
N GLY A 145 -6.44 14.03 -3.10
CA GLY A 145 -5.52 15.18 -3.15
C GLY A 145 -5.31 15.96 -1.84
N LYS A 146 -6.17 15.71 -0.87
CA LYS A 146 -6.08 16.13 0.52
C LYS A 146 -4.86 15.48 1.22
N ALA A 147 -4.62 14.18 1.06
CA ALA A 147 -3.51 13.49 1.73
C ALA A 147 -2.14 14.02 1.26
N MET A 148 -1.98 14.29 -0.03
CA MET A 148 -0.75 14.88 -0.57
C MET A 148 -0.57 16.34 -0.11
N ARG A 149 -1.64 17.12 -0.06
CA ARG A 149 -1.60 18.48 0.49
C ARG A 149 -1.23 18.46 1.97
N ASP A 150 -1.83 17.57 2.74
CA ASP A 150 -1.59 17.41 4.17
C ASP A 150 -0.14 16.92 4.43
N PHE A 151 0.44 16.14 3.53
CA PHE A 151 1.87 15.80 3.57
C PHE A 151 2.77 17.03 3.52
N TRP A 152 2.59 17.88 2.51
CA TRP A 152 3.41 19.08 2.36
C TRP A 152 3.22 20.07 3.52
N LEU A 153 2.01 20.17 4.06
CA LEU A 153 1.71 21.00 5.22
C LEU A 153 2.34 20.48 6.52
N ARG A 154 2.45 19.15 6.66
CA ARG A 154 3.02 18.49 7.86
C ARG A 154 4.54 18.29 7.78
N LEU A 155 5.15 18.42 6.62
CA LEU A 155 6.59 18.23 6.47
C LEU A 155 7.43 19.16 7.36
N PRO A 156 7.11 20.46 7.50
CA PRO A 156 7.79 21.34 8.44
C PRO A 156 7.62 20.90 9.90
N LEU A 157 6.41 20.45 10.26
CA LEU A 157 6.14 19.93 11.61
C LEU A 157 6.95 18.66 11.88
N ALA A 158 7.03 17.74 10.91
CA ALA A 158 7.83 16.53 11.03
C ALA A 158 9.32 16.84 11.20
N ALA A 159 9.84 17.86 10.51
CA ALA A 159 11.21 18.32 10.66
C ALA A 159 11.48 18.87 12.07
N VAL A 160 10.57 19.68 12.60
CA VAL A 160 10.64 20.17 13.97
C VAL A 160 10.59 19.02 14.97
N GLN A 161 9.67 18.08 14.83
CA GLN A 161 9.56 16.90 15.69
C GLN A 161 10.83 16.04 15.67
N ALA A 162 11.46 15.89 14.49
CA ALA A 162 12.71 15.18 14.36
C ALA A 162 13.87 15.89 15.10
N LEU A 163 13.93 17.22 15.04
CA LEU A 163 14.93 18.02 15.74
C LEU A 163 14.82 17.91 17.27
N PHE A 164 13.60 17.81 17.79
CA PHE A 164 13.35 17.63 19.23
C PHE A 164 13.37 16.17 19.68
N GLY A 165 13.74 15.22 18.80
CA GLY A 165 13.78 13.80 19.14
C GLY A 165 12.41 13.15 19.38
N MET A 166 11.30 13.85 19.06
CA MET A 166 9.95 13.33 19.23
C MET A 166 9.67 12.21 18.24
N ARG A 167 9.55 10.99 18.74
CA ARG A 167 9.21 9.81 17.95
C ARG A 167 7.85 9.28 18.36
N HIS A 168 7.16 8.66 17.42
CA HIS A 168 5.81 8.11 17.64
C HIS A 168 5.70 7.21 18.87
N ARG A 169 6.78 6.53 19.28
CA ARG A 169 6.81 5.65 20.46
C ARG A 169 6.65 6.39 21.79
N GLU A 170 7.10 7.64 21.86
CA GLU A 170 7.04 8.44 23.09
C GLU A 170 5.61 8.94 23.33
N LEU A 171 4.79 9.06 22.28
CA LEU A 171 3.38 9.48 22.39
C LEU A 171 2.42 8.34 22.74
N ALA A 172 2.82 7.08 22.54
CA ALA A 172 2.00 5.91 22.89
C ALA A 172 2.16 5.49 24.36
N SER A 173 3.10 6.10 25.08
CA SER A 173 3.40 5.82 26.49
C SER A 173 2.97 6.96 27.45
N ALA A 174 2.41 8.04 26.93
CA ALA A 174 1.83 9.17 27.65
C ALA A 174 0.30 9.13 27.56
#